data_cdb4633ac69b9d4952f83fa0e9e3cf1c
#
_entry.id   cdb4633ac69b9d4952f83fa0e9e3cf1c
#
_cell.length_a   1.000
_cell.length_b   1.000
_cell.length_c   1.000
_cell.angle_alpha   90.00
_cell.angle_beta   90.00
_cell.angle_gamma   90.00
#
_symmetry.space_group_name_H-M   'P 1'
#
loop_
_entity.id
_entity.type
_entity.pdbx_description
1 polymer ?
#
loop_
_entity_poly.entity_id
_entity_poly.type
_entity_poly.pdbx_seq_one_letter_code
_entity_poly.pdbx_strand_id
1 'polypeptide(L)'
;MNPVSKSLTSTMAHIHEKIDFTVAIFVVQNGKVLLIHHRKLEKWLPLGGHIELDEDPEQVALREAKEEGGLEVELLGERPPTTGAGTRALIAPRFLDIHRISDSHEHIGMIYWARPKNGTVSLARAEHYDIRWCSIDELEKLEPPMTEAVKWYCQRAIKEVTDGACPGGQLTSS
;
A
#
# COMPACT_ATOMS: atom_id res chain seq x y z
N MET A 1 -39.08 8.55 23.74
CA MET A 1 -37.78 8.92 23.13
C MET A 1 -37.15 7.64 22.58
N ASN A 2 -37.21 7.45 21.26
CA ASN A 2 -36.64 6.27 20.60
C ASN A 2 -35.18 6.54 20.24
N PRO A 3 -34.24 5.62 20.50
CA PRO A 3 -32.89 5.77 20.04
C PRO A 3 -32.84 5.49 18.53
N VAL A 4 -32.35 6.48 17.77
CA VAL A 4 -32.08 6.36 16.34
C VAL A 4 -30.99 5.33 16.15
N SER A 5 -31.35 4.20 15.56
CA SER A 5 -30.41 3.19 15.07
C SER A 5 -29.51 3.83 13.99
N LYS A 6 -28.23 4.03 14.29
CA LYS A 6 -27.25 4.36 13.26
C LYS A 6 -27.03 3.10 12.42
N SER A 7 -27.53 3.13 11.21
CA SER A 7 -27.21 2.17 10.15
C SER A 7 -25.69 2.26 9.88
N LEU A 8 -24.97 1.17 10.19
CA LEU A 8 -23.59 0.94 9.80
C LEU A 8 -23.57 0.55 8.31
N THR A 9 -23.80 1.49 7.42
CA THR A 9 -23.36 1.35 6.04
C THR A 9 -21.90 1.73 6.01
N SER A 10 -21.03 0.73 5.97
CA SER A 10 -19.61 0.89 5.63
C SER A 10 -19.51 1.33 4.16
N THR A 11 -19.78 2.59 3.92
CA THR A 11 -19.29 3.29 2.74
C THR A 11 -17.81 3.48 2.96
N MET A 12 -16.98 3.17 1.95
CA MET A 12 -15.60 3.64 1.92
C MET A 12 -15.65 5.13 2.23
N ALA A 13 -15.00 5.55 3.30
CA ALA A 13 -14.99 6.95 3.70
C ALA A 13 -14.22 7.74 2.65
N HIS A 14 -14.94 8.38 1.74
CA HIS A 14 -14.36 9.39 0.89
C HIS A 14 -14.17 10.64 1.73
N ILE A 15 -12.92 11.05 1.94
CA ILE A 15 -12.56 12.21 2.74
C ILE A 15 -12.80 13.48 1.93
N HIS A 16 -12.60 13.40 0.61
CA HIS A 16 -12.83 14.47 -0.35
C HIS A 16 -13.87 14.06 -1.40
N GLU A 17 -14.63 15.03 -1.91
CA GLU A 17 -15.72 14.74 -2.86
C GLU A 17 -15.23 14.24 -4.21
N LYS A 18 -14.06 14.69 -4.67
CA LYS A 18 -13.58 14.46 -6.04
C LYS A 18 -12.27 13.70 -6.11
N ILE A 19 -11.34 13.99 -5.24
CA ILE A 19 -9.99 13.40 -5.25
C ILE A 19 -9.62 13.04 -3.82
N ASP A 20 -9.39 11.76 -3.55
CA ASP A 20 -8.80 11.28 -2.32
C ASP A 20 -7.33 10.97 -2.48
N PHE A 21 -6.58 11.06 -1.38
CA PHE A 21 -5.18 10.67 -1.31
C PHE A 21 -5.08 9.27 -0.69
N THR A 22 -4.35 8.40 -1.36
CA THR A 22 -4.17 7.01 -0.94
C THR A 22 -2.70 6.62 -0.94
N VAL A 23 -2.39 5.58 -0.19
CA VAL A 23 -1.07 4.95 -0.16
C VAL A 23 -1.19 3.52 -0.67
N ALA A 24 -0.25 3.09 -1.51
CA ALA A 24 -0.08 1.70 -1.92
C ALA A 24 1.33 1.23 -1.57
N ILE A 25 1.43 0.11 -0.84
CA ILE A 25 2.69 -0.41 -0.32
C ILE A 25 2.99 -1.75 -0.98
N PHE A 26 4.01 -1.79 -1.80
CA PHE A 26 4.52 -3.01 -2.41
C PHE A 26 5.61 -3.60 -1.51
N VAL A 27 5.20 -4.50 -0.62
CA VAL A 27 6.13 -5.17 0.30
C VAL A 27 6.80 -6.32 -0.45
N VAL A 28 8.13 -6.31 -0.51
CA VAL A 28 8.92 -7.29 -1.25
C VAL A 28 9.84 -8.07 -0.32
N GLN A 29 9.83 -9.39 -0.47
CA GLN A 29 10.73 -10.31 0.22
C GLN A 29 11.08 -11.51 -0.69
N ASN A 30 12.36 -11.87 -0.76
CA ASN A 30 12.84 -13.03 -1.49
C ASN A 30 12.36 -13.09 -2.96
N GLY A 31 12.38 -11.95 -3.67
CA GLY A 31 11.93 -11.86 -5.06
C GLY A 31 10.43 -11.99 -5.28
N LYS A 32 9.64 -11.83 -4.23
CA LYS A 32 8.17 -11.87 -4.27
C LYS A 32 7.57 -10.61 -3.67
N VAL A 33 6.42 -10.18 -4.17
CA VAL A 33 5.61 -9.09 -3.64
C VAL A 33 4.39 -9.64 -2.91
N LEU A 34 4.02 -9.02 -1.79
CA LEU A 34 2.82 -9.38 -1.03
C LEU A 34 1.60 -8.70 -1.63
N LEU A 35 0.56 -9.48 -1.91
CA LEU A 35 -0.70 -9.01 -2.47
C LEU A 35 -1.88 -9.56 -1.68
N ILE A 36 -2.95 -8.78 -1.63
CA ILE A 36 -4.25 -9.14 -1.08
C ILE A 36 -5.29 -9.30 -2.18
N HIS A 37 -6.20 -10.26 -2.03
CA HIS A 37 -7.41 -10.35 -2.83
C HIS A 37 -8.54 -9.64 -2.11
N HIS A 38 -8.78 -8.38 -2.49
CA HIS A 38 -9.71 -7.49 -1.81
C HIS A 38 -11.17 -7.87 -2.07
N ARG A 39 -11.97 -8.10 -0.99
CA ARG A 39 -13.36 -8.59 -1.09
C ARG A 39 -14.29 -7.67 -1.86
N LYS A 40 -14.29 -6.39 -1.52
CA LYS A 40 -15.22 -5.41 -2.08
C LYS A 40 -14.92 -5.05 -3.53
N LEU A 41 -13.61 -5.03 -3.88
CA LEU A 41 -13.16 -4.67 -5.22
C LEU A 41 -12.99 -5.89 -6.13
N GLU A 42 -12.96 -7.10 -5.55
CA GLU A 42 -12.72 -8.37 -6.26
C GLU A 42 -11.46 -8.33 -7.14
N LYS A 43 -10.39 -7.73 -6.61
CA LYS A 43 -9.11 -7.53 -7.31
C LYS A 43 -7.94 -7.88 -6.42
N TRP A 44 -6.85 -8.31 -7.06
CA TRP A 44 -5.55 -8.40 -6.42
C TRP A 44 -4.89 -7.03 -6.38
N LEU A 45 -4.52 -6.60 -5.19
CA LEU A 45 -3.98 -5.26 -4.90
C LEU A 45 -2.77 -5.37 -3.97
N PRO A 46 -1.86 -4.37 -3.97
CA PRO A 46 -0.91 -4.20 -2.87
C PRO A 46 -1.65 -3.84 -1.58
N LEU A 47 -0.96 -3.88 -0.45
CA LEU A 47 -1.47 -3.32 0.79
C LEU A 47 -1.64 -1.81 0.65
N GLY A 48 -2.63 -1.23 1.35
CA GLY A 48 -2.80 0.21 1.31
C GLY A 48 -4.21 0.71 1.60
N GLY A 49 -4.34 2.03 1.70
CA GLY A 49 -5.61 2.66 2.06
C GLY A 49 -5.58 4.18 1.92
N HIS A 50 -6.65 4.81 2.38
CA HIS A 50 -6.79 6.25 2.41
C HIS A 50 -5.92 6.91 3.48
N ILE A 51 -5.44 8.10 3.18
CA ILE A 51 -4.78 8.95 4.17
C ILE A 51 -5.88 9.67 4.95
N GLU A 52 -6.00 9.34 6.23
CA GLU A 52 -6.95 10.00 7.13
C GLU A 52 -6.50 11.42 7.47
N LEU A 53 -7.43 12.25 7.99
CA LEU A 53 -7.17 13.69 8.21
C LEU A 53 -6.03 14.00 9.20
N ASP A 54 -5.69 13.07 10.04
CA ASP A 54 -4.65 13.18 11.08
C ASP A 54 -3.42 12.31 10.81
N GLU A 55 -3.32 11.72 9.61
CA GLU A 55 -2.20 10.88 9.20
C GLU A 55 -1.34 11.53 8.12
N ASP A 56 -0.06 11.21 8.12
CA ASP A 56 0.81 11.40 6.97
C ASP A 56 0.99 10.10 6.17
N PRO A 57 1.51 10.15 4.94
CA PRO A 57 1.63 8.98 4.09
C PRO A 57 2.46 7.82 4.68
N GLU A 58 3.51 8.11 5.48
CA GLU A 58 4.30 7.06 6.14
C GLU A 58 3.49 6.37 7.24
N GLN A 59 2.72 7.13 8.02
CA GLN A 59 1.85 6.57 9.05
C GLN A 59 0.83 5.62 8.46
N VAL A 60 0.16 6.02 7.38
CA VAL A 60 -0.77 5.14 6.65
C VAL A 60 -0.08 3.89 6.14
N ALA A 61 1.08 4.03 5.50
CA ALA A 61 1.81 2.88 4.97
C ALA A 61 2.14 1.86 6.06
N LEU A 62 2.59 2.31 7.22
CA LEU A 62 2.92 1.43 8.34
C LEU A 62 1.67 0.81 8.98
N ARG A 63 0.59 1.58 9.12
CA ARG A 63 -0.68 1.11 9.67
C ARG A 63 -1.30 0.03 8.78
N GLU A 64 -1.46 0.30 7.49
CA GLU A 64 -2.06 -0.63 6.53
C GLU A 64 -1.24 -1.93 6.39
N ALA A 65 0.10 -1.84 6.36
CA ALA A 65 0.94 -3.02 6.35
C ALA A 65 0.71 -3.91 7.58
N LYS A 66 0.43 -3.30 8.74
CA LYS A 66 0.12 -4.02 9.97
C LYS A 66 -1.29 -4.58 9.99
N GLU A 67 -2.29 -3.77 9.61
CA GLU A 67 -3.71 -4.14 9.67
C GLU A 67 -4.07 -5.19 8.61
N GLU A 68 -3.69 -4.96 7.36
CA GLU A 68 -4.02 -5.85 6.26
C GLU A 68 -3.08 -7.06 6.13
N GLY A 69 -1.78 -6.86 6.38
CA GLY A 69 -0.74 -7.86 6.16
C GLY A 69 -0.16 -8.50 7.43
N GLY A 70 -0.40 -7.93 8.62
CA GLY A 70 0.19 -8.39 9.88
C GLY A 70 1.68 -8.07 10.03
N LEU A 71 2.24 -7.26 9.13
CA LEU A 71 3.67 -6.99 9.03
C LEU A 71 4.06 -5.61 9.57
N GLU A 72 5.19 -5.57 10.26
CA GLU A 72 5.95 -4.33 10.44
C GLU A 72 6.94 -4.21 9.29
N VAL A 73 6.91 -3.09 8.58
CA VAL A 73 7.71 -2.89 7.37
C VAL A 73 8.68 -1.72 7.51
N GLU A 74 9.70 -1.75 6.68
CA GLU A 74 10.59 -0.63 6.42
C GLU A 74 10.27 -0.07 5.04
N LEU A 75 9.88 1.21 4.98
CA LEU A 75 9.70 1.91 3.71
C LEU A 75 11.07 2.20 3.10
N LEU A 76 11.18 1.97 1.80
CA LEU A 76 12.42 2.16 1.05
C LEU A 76 12.34 3.48 0.27
N GLY A 77 13.33 4.32 0.48
CA GLY A 77 13.40 5.61 -0.20
C GLY A 77 14.38 6.55 0.50
N GLU A 78 14.62 7.67 -0.14
CA GLU A 78 15.46 8.71 0.42
C GLU A 78 14.63 9.61 1.35
N ARG A 79 15.20 9.90 2.52
CA ARG A 79 14.66 10.90 3.45
C ARG A 79 15.56 12.13 3.41
N PRO A 80 15.06 13.29 2.96
CA PRO A 80 15.84 14.52 2.97
C PRO A 80 16.29 14.88 4.40
N PRO A 81 17.42 15.56 4.57
CA PRO A 81 17.81 16.06 5.87
C PRO A 81 16.78 17.08 6.36
N THR A 82 16.40 16.98 7.63
CA THR A 82 15.48 17.93 8.24
C THR A 82 16.15 19.29 8.38
N THR A 83 15.53 20.32 7.84
CA THR A 83 16.01 21.70 7.89
C THR A 83 15.00 22.60 8.61
N GLY A 84 15.30 22.94 9.86
CA GLY A 84 14.51 23.90 10.63
C GLY A 84 13.49 23.29 11.60
N ALA A 85 13.11 24.09 12.59
CA ALA A 85 12.12 23.73 13.58
C ALA A 85 10.72 23.59 12.97
N GLY A 86 10.01 22.54 13.36
CA GLY A 86 8.64 22.27 12.89
C GLY A 86 8.54 21.55 11.54
N THR A 87 9.68 21.21 10.90
CA THR A 87 9.70 20.42 9.67
C THR A 87 10.12 18.98 9.97
N ARG A 88 9.32 18.00 9.55
CA ARG A 88 9.67 16.60 9.56
C ARG A 88 9.75 16.09 8.13
N ALA A 89 10.94 15.66 7.72
CA ALA A 89 11.14 15.08 6.40
C ALA A 89 10.44 13.70 6.32
N LEU A 90 9.80 13.43 5.20
CA LEU A 90 9.19 12.14 4.89
C LEU A 90 9.99 11.44 3.78
N ILE A 91 9.90 10.12 3.75
CA ILE A 91 10.36 9.33 2.60
C ILE A 91 9.45 9.68 1.41
N ALA A 92 10.05 10.12 0.30
CA ALA A 92 9.28 10.36 -0.90
C ALA A 92 8.68 9.05 -1.45
N PRO A 93 7.42 9.04 -1.89
CA PRO A 93 6.87 7.90 -2.62
C PRO A 93 7.70 7.64 -3.88
N ARG A 94 7.86 6.37 -4.24
CA ARG A 94 8.63 5.98 -5.42
C ARG A 94 7.98 6.46 -6.71
N PHE A 95 6.64 6.46 -6.73
CA PHE A 95 5.81 6.97 -7.83
C PHE A 95 4.57 7.64 -7.27
N LEU A 96 3.97 8.47 -8.09
CA LEU A 96 2.63 9.01 -7.92
C LEU A 96 1.82 8.64 -9.15
N ASP A 97 0.58 8.27 -8.95
CA ASP A 97 -0.39 8.15 -10.03
C ASP A 97 -1.72 8.80 -9.66
N ILE A 98 -2.58 8.95 -10.64
CA ILE A 98 -3.97 9.28 -10.43
C ILE A 98 -4.81 8.27 -11.21
N HIS A 99 -5.81 7.70 -10.56
CA HIS A 99 -6.68 6.72 -11.18
C HIS A 99 -8.14 6.93 -10.81
N ARG A 100 -9.00 6.64 -11.78
CA ARG A 100 -10.44 6.80 -11.63
C ARG A 100 -11.05 5.67 -10.81
N ILE A 101 -11.85 6.05 -9.81
CA ILE A 101 -12.66 5.13 -9.00
C ILE A 101 -14.10 5.09 -9.50
N SER A 102 -14.64 6.25 -9.87
CA SER A 102 -15.98 6.40 -10.46
C SER A 102 -15.99 7.57 -11.44
N ASP A 103 -17.13 7.87 -12.04
CA ASP A 103 -17.25 9.00 -12.99
C ASP A 103 -16.99 10.37 -12.36
N SER A 104 -17.12 10.48 -11.04
CA SER A 104 -16.97 11.74 -10.30
C SER A 104 -15.86 11.69 -9.25
N HIS A 105 -15.10 10.58 -9.15
CA HIS A 105 -14.14 10.39 -8.07
C HIS A 105 -12.85 9.72 -8.56
N GLU A 106 -11.72 10.28 -8.15
CA GLU A 106 -10.37 9.81 -8.46
C GLU A 106 -9.54 9.63 -7.18
N HIS A 107 -8.50 8.80 -7.24
CA HIS A 107 -7.50 8.70 -6.20
C HIS A 107 -6.14 9.15 -6.72
N ILE A 108 -5.41 9.93 -5.91
CA ILE A 108 -3.97 10.12 -6.08
C ILE A 108 -3.28 9.08 -5.22
N GLY A 109 -2.61 8.14 -5.86
CA GLY A 109 -1.87 7.05 -5.22
C GLY A 109 -0.42 7.43 -4.96
N MET A 110 0.01 7.35 -3.71
CA MET A 110 1.41 7.45 -3.27
C MET A 110 1.99 6.05 -3.17
N ILE A 111 2.88 5.69 -4.10
CA ILE A 111 3.39 4.33 -4.27
C ILE A 111 4.69 4.17 -3.51
N TYR A 112 4.73 3.25 -2.53
CA TYR A 112 5.90 2.94 -1.73
C TYR A 112 6.38 1.52 -1.96
N TRP A 113 7.71 1.36 -1.96
CA TRP A 113 8.37 0.07 -1.80
C TRP A 113 8.70 -0.17 -0.34
N ALA A 114 8.59 -1.42 0.10
CA ALA A 114 8.89 -1.78 1.48
C ALA A 114 9.51 -3.18 1.59
N ARG A 115 10.20 -3.42 2.72
CA ARG A 115 10.65 -4.74 3.16
C ARG A 115 10.01 -5.08 4.50
N PRO A 116 9.67 -6.35 4.77
CA PRO A 116 9.25 -6.73 6.11
C PRO A 116 10.43 -6.63 7.09
N LYS A 117 10.17 -6.08 8.27
CA LYS A 117 11.09 -6.06 9.42
C LYS A 117 10.74 -7.16 10.40
N ASN A 118 9.47 -7.23 10.78
CA ASN A 118 8.93 -8.17 11.75
C ASN A 118 7.49 -8.54 11.39
N GLY A 119 6.99 -9.56 12.07
CA GLY A 119 5.61 -10.01 11.93
C GLY A 119 5.49 -11.29 11.12
N THR A 120 4.30 -11.82 11.12
CA THR A 120 3.91 -12.97 10.31
C THR A 120 2.74 -12.55 9.46
N VAL A 121 2.79 -12.87 8.17
CA VAL A 121 1.68 -12.57 7.26
C VAL A 121 0.39 -13.15 7.83
N SER A 122 -0.60 -12.29 8.00
CA SER A 122 -1.91 -12.65 8.50
C SER A 122 -3.00 -12.02 7.66
N LEU A 123 -4.02 -12.80 7.33
CA LEU A 123 -5.13 -12.37 6.50
C LEU A 123 -6.17 -11.61 7.33
N ALA A 124 -6.42 -10.35 6.99
CA ALA A 124 -7.57 -9.58 7.48
C ALA A 124 -8.87 -10.09 6.85
N ARG A 125 -9.44 -11.19 7.39
CA ARG A 125 -10.57 -11.94 6.79
C ARG A 125 -11.85 -11.13 6.59
N ALA A 126 -12.01 -10.02 7.32
CA ALA A 126 -13.15 -9.14 7.14
C ALA A 126 -13.11 -8.40 5.79
N GLU A 127 -11.91 -8.07 5.31
CA GLU A 127 -11.67 -7.20 4.16
C GLU A 127 -11.16 -7.97 2.93
N HIS A 128 -10.47 -9.10 3.13
CA HIS A 128 -9.79 -9.82 2.06
C HIS A 128 -10.19 -11.29 2.01
N TYR A 129 -10.21 -11.84 0.78
CA TYR A 129 -10.41 -13.26 0.53
C TYR A 129 -9.13 -14.06 0.74
N ASP A 130 -7.99 -13.48 0.33
CA ASP A 130 -6.71 -14.16 0.32
C ASP A 130 -5.56 -13.15 0.47
N ILE A 131 -4.38 -13.63 0.88
CA ILE A 131 -3.12 -12.90 0.94
C ILE A 131 -1.99 -13.80 0.49
N ARG A 132 -1.12 -13.35 -0.44
CA ARG A 132 -0.07 -14.16 -1.03
C ARG A 132 1.19 -13.40 -1.36
N TRP A 133 2.31 -14.09 -1.19
CA TRP A 133 3.58 -13.72 -1.81
C TRP A 133 3.61 -14.22 -3.26
N CYS A 134 3.74 -13.31 -4.23
CA CYS A 134 3.73 -13.63 -5.65
C CYS A 134 5.07 -13.25 -6.30
N SER A 135 5.69 -14.18 -7.00
CA SER A 135 6.80 -13.91 -7.92
C SER A 135 6.27 -13.31 -9.23
N ILE A 136 7.16 -12.83 -10.10
CA ILE A 136 6.79 -12.26 -11.40
C ILE A 136 5.97 -13.29 -12.23
N ASP A 137 6.38 -14.55 -12.26
CA ASP A 137 5.69 -15.59 -13.00
C ASP A 137 4.32 -15.98 -12.39
N GLU A 138 4.17 -15.78 -11.08
CA GLU A 138 2.91 -16.03 -10.37
C GLU A 138 1.89 -14.91 -10.59
N LEU A 139 2.33 -13.66 -10.85
CA LEU A 139 1.44 -12.53 -11.15
C LEU A 139 0.54 -12.79 -12.37
N GLU A 140 1.08 -13.46 -13.39
CA GLU A 140 0.34 -13.77 -14.63
C GLU A 140 -0.76 -14.83 -14.43
N LYS A 141 -0.73 -15.55 -13.32
CA LYS A 141 -1.64 -16.67 -13.02
C LYS A 141 -2.70 -16.31 -11.98
N LEU A 142 -2.72 -15.05 -11.53
CA LEU A 142 -3.70 -14.61 -10.54
C LEU A 142 -5.09 -14.48 -11.17
N GLU A 143 -6.08 -15.02 -10.45
CA GLU A 143 -7.50 -14.90 -10.78
C GLU A 143 -8.25 -14.22 -9.62
N PRO A 144 -9.04 -13.17 -9.88
CA PRO A 144 -9.15 -12.46 -11.17
C PRO A 144 -7.82 -11.78 -11.56
N PRO A 145 -7.61 -11.49 -12.85
CA PRO A 145 -6.37 -10.87 -13.29
C PRO A 145 -6.23 -9.44 -12.72
N MET A 146 -5.00 -9.06 -12.42
CA MET A 146 -4.72 -7.69 -11.98
C MET A 146 -4.75 -6.71 -13.17
N THR A 147 -4.89 -5.41 -12.83
CA THR A 147 -4.71 -4.36 -13.84
C THR A 147 -3.25 -4.29 -14.30
N GLU A 148 -3.01 -3.86 -15.52
CA GLU A 148 -1.65 -3.72 -16.06
C GLU A 148 -0.81 -2.73 -15.24
N ALA A 149 -1.42 -1.66 -14.73
CA ALA A 149 -0.73 -0.70 -13.86
C ALA A 149 -0.21 -1.36 -12.57
N VAL A 150 -1.07 -2.10 -11.85
CA VAL A 150 -0.67 -2.79 -10.62
C VAL A 150 0.39 -3.85 -10.91
N LYS A 151 0.24 -4.60 -12.01
CA LYS A 151 1.23 -5.59 -12.45
C LYS A 151 2.59 -4.93 -12.70
N TRP A 152 2.60 -3.81 -13.41
CA TRP A 152 3.83 -3.06 -13.67
C TRP A 152 4.53 -2.62 -12.37
N TYR A 153 3.76 -2.10 -11.40
CA TYR A 153 4.31 -1.74 -10.09
C TYR A 153 4.87 -2.95 -9.34
N CYS A 154 4.19 -4.09 -9.37
CA CYS A 154 4.69 -5.34 -8.77
C CYS A 154 6.04 -5.75 -9.35
N GLN A 155 6.14 -5.82 -10.66
CA GLN A 155 7.37 -6.19 -11.37
C GLN A 155 8.51 -5.21 -11.07
N ARG A 156 8.17 -3.91 -11.05
CA ARG A 156 9.14 -2.85 -10.75
C ARG A 156 9.63 -2.92 -9.31
N ALA A 157 8.73 -3.12 -8.34
CA ALA A 157 9.06 -3.27 -6.94
C ALA A 157 9.98 -4.49 -6.71
N ILE A 158 9.60 -5.66 -7.24
CA ILE A 158 10.42 -6.88 -7.13
C ILE A 158 11.82 -6.61 -7.65
N LYS A 159 11.95 -6.04 -8.84
CA LYS A 159 13.24 -5.74 -9.44
C LYS A 159 14.07 -4.78 -8.59
N GLU A 160 13.54 -3.60 -8.29
CA GLU A 160 14.30 -2.55 -7.59
C GLU A 160 14.69 -2.95 -6.16
N VAL A 161 13.79 -3.65 -5.45
CA VAL A 161 14.07 -4.09 -4.08
C VAL A 161 15.07 -5.24 -4.05
N THR A 162 14.98 -6.18 -5.00
CA THR A 162 15.90 -7.32 -5.09
C THR A 162 17.31 -6.89 -5.50
N ASP A 163 17.40 -5.98 -6.48
CA ASP A 163 18.68 -5.50 -7.02
C ASP A 163 19.36 -4.45 -6.09
N GLY A 164 18.69 -4.04 -5.00
CA GLY A 164 19.21 -2.98 -4.12
C GLY A 164 19.23 -1.60 -4.77
N ALA A 165 18.47 -1.42 -5.87
CA ALA A 165 18.43 -0.18 -6.64
C ALA A 165 17.51 0.89 -6.05
N CYS A 166 16.91 0.66 -4.88
CA CYS A 166 16.10 1.66 -4.20
C CYS A 166 17.00 2.75 -3.61
N PRO A 167 16.72 4.05 -3.86
CA PRO A 167 17.41 5.13 -3.17
C PRO A 167 17.29 4.95 -1.65
N GLY A 168 18.41 5.05 -0.91
CA GLY A 168 18.44 4.96 0.55
C GLY A 168 18.55 3.54 1.14
N GLY A 169 18.45 2.49 0.34
CA GLY A 169 18.63 1.11 0.79
C GLY A 169 20.11 0.72 0.87
N GLN A 170 20.81 0.98 1.98
CA GLN A 170 22.10 0.34 2.22
C GLN A 170 21.87 -1.14 2.52
N LEU A 171 22.41 -2.00 1.66
CA LEU A 171 22.62 -3.40 2.00
C LEU A 171 23.60 -3.45 3.18
N THR A 172 23.12 -3.67 4.40
CA THR A 172 23.99 -4.09 5.50
C THR A 172 24.44 -5.50 5.19
N SER A 173 25.65 -5.61 4.62
CA SER A 173 26.37 -6.87 4.53
C SER A 173 26.71 -7.33 5.94
N SER A 174 26.13 -8.41 6.36
CA SER A 174 26.55 -9.23 7.52
C SER A 174 27.51 -10.28 7.06
#